data_2ebbfcbe6c09fc77d4c90ef42f2fe577
#
_entry.id   2ebbfcbe6c09fc77d4c90ef42f2fe577
#
_cell.length_a   1.000
_cell.length_b   1.000
_cell.length_c   1.000
_cell.angle_alpha   90.00
_cell.angle_beta   90.00
_cell.angle_gamma   90.00
#
_symmetry.space_group_name_H-M   'P 1'
#
loop_
_entity.id
_entity.type
_entity.pdbx_description
1 polymer ?
#
loop_
_entity_poly.entity_id
_entity_poly.type
_entity_poly.pdbx_seq_one_letter_code
_entity_poly.pdbx_strand_id
1 'polypeptide(L)'
;MIKQHKKGFSLLELVLVLGVGTAMAFIKFQDMKSEQEVVIANAVGAQIKQIGEAVNRYINIRYDKLSTLISSTSQSNDPGPRVCSSNGCEITYQTLINEGLLPVSYTGINANKSSYKVLLKRSGIAPNYVINGLVMTTAIWNEGGKVRYDLLGKAMQSAGIDSGMTRSPTVASG
;
A
#
# COMPACT_ATOMS: atom_id res chain seq x y z
N MET A 1 -29.28 -67.66 4.67
CA MET A 1 -28.05 -67.10 4.06
C MET A 1 -28.47 -65.93 3.18
N ILE A 2 -28.34 -64.69 3.65
CA ILE A 2 -28.75 -63.48 2.90
C ILE A 2 -27.53 -63.04 2.07
N LYS A 3 -27.63 -63.17 0.77
CA LYS A 3 -26.64 -62.72 -0.18
C LYS A 3 -26.67 -61.20 -0.28
N GLN A 4 -25.74 -60.49 0.37
CA GLN A 4 -25.58 -59.04 0.18
C GLN A 4 -25.05 -58.82 -1.23
N HIS A 5 -25.86 -58.22 -2.08
CA HIS A 5 -25.43 -57.67 -3.37
C HIS A 5 -24.57 -56.42 -3.11
N LYS A 6 -23.27 -56.55 -3.26
CA LYS A 6 -22.36 -55.41 -3.34
C LYS A 6 -22.70 -54.65 -4.62
N LYS A 7 -23.42 -53.53 -4.51
CA LYS A 7 -23.63 -52.60 -5.62
C LYS A 7 -22.29 -51.92 -5.90
N GLY A 8 -21.66 -52.26 -7.01
CA GLY A 8 -20.48 -51.54 -7.50
C GLY A 8 -20.90 -50.16 -7.97
N PHE A 9 -20.06 -49.14 -7.68
CA PHE A 9 -20.24 -47.81 -8.24
C PHE A 9 -20.23 -47.86 -9.76
N SER A 10 -21.25 -47.26 -10.42
CA SER A 10 -21.25 -47.08 -11.86
C SER A 10 -20.13 -46.11 -12.26
N LEU A 11 -19.42 -46.37 -13.35
CA LEU A 11 -18.38 -45.50 -13.91
C LEU A 11 -18.92 -44.07 -14.14
N LEU A 12 -20.19 -43.97 -14.52
CA LEU A 12 -20.89 -42.69 -14.69
C LEU A 12 -21.05 -41.93 -13.35
N GLU A 13 -21.35 -42.64 -12.28
CA GLU A 13 -21.47 -42.07 -10.95
C GLU A 13 -20.12 -41.54 -10.41
N LEU A 14 -19.04 -42.29 -10.70
CA LEU A 14 -17.67 -41.85 -10.35
C LEU A 14 -17.29 -40.60 -11.11
N VAL A 15 -17.55 -40.52 -12.41
CA VAL A 15 -17.23 -39.34 -13.24
C VAL A 15 -18.04 -38.12 -12.79
N LEU A 16 -19.33 -38.33 -12.43
CA LEU A 16 -20.19 -37.27 -11.95
C LEU A 16 -19.71 -36.70 -10.60
N VAL A 17 -19.34 -37.56 -9.66
CA VAL A 17 -18.80 -37.15 -8.34
C VAL A 17 -17.47 -36.38 -8.49
N LEU A 18 -16.57 -36.89 -9.36
CA LEU A 18 -15.30 -36.19 -9.63
C LEU A 18 -15.54 -34.84 -10.32
N GLY A 19 -16.48 -34.75 -11.26
CA GLY A 19 -16.84 -33.52 -11.96
C GLY A 19 -17.39 -32.45 -11.00
N VAL A 20 -18.31 -32.83 -10.12
CA VAL A 20 -18.85 -31.91 -9.10
C VAL A 20 -17.80 -31.51 -8.08
N GLY A 21 -16.98 -32.49 -7.63
CA GLY A 21 -15.89 -32.23 -6.68
C GLY A 21 -14.84 -31.23 -7.22
N THR A 22 -14.44 -31.37 -8.48
CA THR A 22 -13.50 -30.43 -9.12
C THR A 22 -14.10 -29.04 -9.32
N ALA A 23 -15.39 -28.95 -9.68
CA ALA A 23 -16.09 -27.67 -9.81
C ALA A 23 -16.15 -26.91 -8.47
N MET A 24 -16.48 -27.61 -7.38
CA MET A 24 -16.49 -27.02 -6.03
C MET A 24 -15.11 -26.57 -5.59
N ALA A 25 -14.08 -27.38 -5.85
CA ALA A 25 -12.70 -27.02 -5.53
C ALA A 25 -12.26 -25.75 -6.27
N PHE A 26 -12.64 -25.60 -7.53
CA PHE A 26 -12.32 -24.44 -8.34
C PHE A 26 -12.97 -23.15 -7.79
N ILE A 27 -14.25 -23.21 -7.40
CA ILE A 27 -14.96 -22.07 -6.78
C ILE A 27 -14.26 -21.66 -5.49
N LYS A 28 -13.93 -22.62 -4.61
CA LYS A 28 -13.21 -22.35 -3.36
C LYS A 28 -11.84 -21.73 -3.58
N PHE A 29 -11.14 -22.14 -4.61
CA PHE A 29 -9.85 -21.56 -4.97
C PHE A 29 -9.98 -20.09 -5.40
N GLN A 30 -11.02 -19.74 -6.16
CA GLN A 30 -11.29 -18.36 -6.56
C GLN A 30 -11.64 -17.48 -5.34
N ASP A 31 -12.48 -17.99 -4.42
CA ASP A 31 -12.82 -17.28 -3.18
C ASP A 31 -11.55 -16.98 -2.37
N MET A 32 -10.69 -17.99 -2.16
CA MET A 32 -9.42 -17.82 -1.43
C MET A 32 -8.50 -16.78 -2.09
N LYS A 33 -8.41 -16.77 -3.41
CA LYS A 33 -7.61 -15.77 -4.14
C LYS A 33 -8.13 -14.37 -3.85
N SER A 34 -9.44 -14.16 -3.96
CA SER A 34 -10.08 -12.87 -3.68
C SER A 34 -9.84 -12.39 -2.24
N GLU A 35 -9.96 -13.29 -1.26
CA GLU A 35 -9.66 -12.97 0.13
C GLU A 35 -8.20 -12.56 0.35
N GLN A 36 -7.25 -13.26 -0.27
CA GLN A 36 -5.83 -12.93 -0.19
C GLN A 36 -5.53 -11.55 -0.80
N GLU A 37 -6.16 -11.21 -1.91
CA GLU A 37 -6.02 -9.89 -2.54
C GLU A 37 -6.49 -8.76 -1.61
N VAL A 38 -7.61 -8.95 -0.91
CA VAL A 38 -8.12 -7.99 0.07
C VAL A 38 -7.17 -7.84 1.26
N VAL A 39 -6.60 -8.94 1.75
CA VAL A 39 -5.59 -8.89 2.84
C VAL A 39 -4.36 -8.09 2.39
N ILE A 40 -3.87 -8.32 1.18
CA ILE A 40 -2.75 -7.55 0.61
C ILE A 40 -3.11 -6.06 0.51
N ALA A 41 -4.31 -5.74 0.03
CA ALA A 41 -4.76 -4.35 -0.07
C ALA A 41 -4.81 -3.66 1.30
N ASN A 42 -5.35 -4.33 2.31
CA ASN A 42 -5.39 -3.81 3.67
C ASN A 42 -3.97 -3.61 4.24
N ALA A 43 -3.05 -4.54 3.98
CA ALA A 43 -1.65 -4.40 4.40
C ALA A 43 -0.97 -3.19 3.75
N VAL A 44 -1.20 -2.95 2.45
CA VAL A 44 -0.69 -1.77 1.76
C VAL A 44 -1.25 -0.49 2.38
N GLY A 45 -2.56 -0.45 2.67
CA GLY A 45 -3.18 0.70 3.33
C GLY A 45 -2.62 0.97 4.72
N ALA A 46 -2.43 -0.06 5.53
CA ALA A 46 -1.81 0.05 6.85
C ALA A 46 -0.35 0.57 6.78
N GLN A 47 0.41 0.14 5.78
CA GLN A 47 1.77 0.65 5.54
C GLN A 47 1.76 2.13 5.15
N ILE A 48 0.85 2.57 4.27
CA ILE A 48 0.70 3.99 3.91
C ILE A 48 0.40 4.82 5.15
N LYS A 49 -0.51 4.36 6.00
CA LYS A 49 -0.83 5.03 7.26
C LYS A 49 0.38 5.16 8.17
N GLN A 50 1.14 4.08 8.34
CA GLN A 50 2.35 4.09 9.16
C GLN A 50 3.40 5.09 8.64
N ILE A 51 3.58 5.15 7.31
CA ILE A 51 4.48 6.14 6.69
C ILE A 51 3.93 7.55 6.89
N GLY A 52 2.62 7.78 6.74
CA GLY A 52 1.99 9.07 7.00
C GLY A 52 2.22 9.57 8.42
N GLU A 53 2.08 8.69 9.40
CA GLU A 53 2.39 9.02 10.80
C GLU A 53 3.87 9.35 11.01
N ALA A 54 4.78 8.61 10.38
CA ALA A 54 6.21 8.90 10.41
C ALA A 54 6.53 10.24 9.73
N VAL A 55 5.87 10.56 8.61
CA VAL A 55 6.01 11.86 7.93
C VAL A 55 5.53 13.01 8.81
N ASN A 56 4.41 12.87 9.51
CA ASN A 56 3.93 13.89 10.44
C ASN A 56 4.92 14.14 11.58
N ARG A 57 5.53 13.09 12.13
CA ARG A 57 6.61 13.22 13.13
C ARG A 57 7.84 13.89 12.53
N TYR A 58 8.23 13.54 11.31
CA TYR A 58 9.34 14.17 10.59
C TYR A 58 9.12 15.67 10.39
N ILE A 59 7.92 16.08 9.98
CA ILE A 59 7.55 17.49 9.82
C ILE A 59 7.75 18.24 11.13
N ASN A 60 7.33 17.66 12.25
CA ASN A 60 7.48 18.30 13.58
C ASN A 60 8.96 18.43 14.00
N ILE A 61 9.77 17.39 13.76
CA ILE A 61 11.20 17.38 14.14
C ILE A 61 12.01 18.33 13.27
N ARG A 62 11.69 18.43 11.97
CA ARG A 62 12.47 19.18 10.97
C ARG A 62 11.76 20.42 10.45
N TYR A 63 10.81 20.95 11.21
CA TYR A 63 10.04 22.12 10.82
C TYR A 63 10.93 23.32 10.45
N ASP A 64 12.01 23.56 11.18
CA ASP A 64 12.97 24.62 10.93
C ASP A 64 13.60 24.52 9.53
N LYS A 65 13.98 23.31 9.12
CA LYS A 65 14.58 23.04 7.82
C LYS A 65 13.56 23.07 6.69
N LEU A 66 12.36 22.58 6.95
CA LEU A 66 11.26 22.53 5.97
C LEU A 66 10.67 23.92 5.71
N SER A 67 10.54 24.73 6.75
CA SER A 67 10.07 26.13 6.63
C SER A 67 11.03 27.02 5.86
N THR A 68 12.32 26.71 5.90
CA THR A 68 13.36 27.43 5.16
C THR A 68 13.78 26.74 3.85
N LEU A 69 13.17 25.60 3.53
CA LEU A 69 13.45 24.79 2.32
C LEU A 69 14.93 24.39 2.18
N ILE A 70 15.55 24.00 3.29
CA ILE A 70 16.95 23.57 3.30
C ILE A 70 17.03 22.08 2.95
N SER A 71 17.79 21.74 1.91
CA SER A 71 18.11 20.37 1.53
C SER A 71 19.13 19.74 2.48
N SER A 72 19.12 18.40 2.58
CA SER A 72 20.12 17.62 3.33
C SER A 72 20.62 16.44 2.51
N THR A 73 21.93 16.18 2.61
CA THR A 73 22.61 15.04 1.99
C THR A 73 23.00 13.95 3.00
N SER A 74 22.25 13.82 4.10
CA SER A 74 22.48 12.81 5.15
C SER A 74 23.70 13.09 6.02
N GLN A 75 23.70 14.21 6.69
CA GLN A 75 24.69 14.56 7.72
C GLN A 75 24.26 13.98 9.09
N SER A 76 25.22 13.83 10.01
CA SER A 76 24.96 13.21 11.33
C SER A 76 23.92 13.95 12.18
N ASN A 77 23.79 15.26 12.04
CA ASN A 77 22.83 16.09 12.75
C ASN A 77 21.57 16.43 11.93
N ASP A 78 21.56 16.11 10.62
CA ASP A 78 20.42 16.27 9.73
C ASP A 78 20.37 15.08 8.77
N PRO A 79 19.90 13.91 9.25
CA PRO A 79 19.81 12.71 8.43
C PRO A 79 18.83 12.90 7.27
N GLY A 80 19.38 12.82 6.07
CA GLY A 80 18.61 12.90 4.82
C GLY A 80 18.46 11.53 4.17
N PRO A 81 18.28 11.48 2.87
CA PRO A 81 18.27 12.62 1.93
C PRO A 81 16.96 13.41 1.92
N ARG A 82 17.07 14.73 1.84
CA ARG A 82 15.96 15.66 1.62
C ARG A 82 16.33 16.63 0.51
N VAL A 83 15.54 16.66 -0.55
CA VAL A 83 15.74 17.55 -1.69
C VAL A 83 14.63 18.59 -1.69
N CYS A 84 14.99 19.87 -1.52
CA CYS A 84 14.04 20.97 -1.49
C CYS A 84 14.12 21.84 -2.75
N SER A 85 12.98 22.34 -3.19
CA SER A 85 12.78 23.27 -4.29
C SER A 85 11.95 24.47 -3.83
N SER A 86 11.56 25.35 -4.75
CA SER A 86 10.86 26.61 -4.45
C SER A 86 9.59 26.49 -3.58
N ASN A 87 8.87 25.36 -3.65
CA ASN A 87 7.57 25.21 -2.99
C ASN A 87 7.47 24.04 -2.01
N GLY A 88 8.52 23.23 -1.87
CA GLY A 88 8.47 22.07 -0.99
C GLY A 88 9.71 21.19 -1.08
N CYS A 89 9.66 20.11 -0.33
CA CYS A 89 10.75 19.14 -0.25
C CYS A 89 10.25 17.74 -0.60
N GLU A 90 11.13 16.94 -1.19
CA GLU A 90 10.93 15.52 -1.40
C GLU A 90 11.84 14.76 -0.44
N ILE A 91 11.29 13.77 0.23
CA ILE A 91 12.03 12.82 1.07
C ILE A 91 11.72 11.40 0.65
N THR A 92 12.57 10.47 1.04
CA THR A 92 12.42 9.04 0.78
C THR A 92 12.08 8.29 2.09
N TYR A 93 11.68 7.04 1.96
CA TYR A 93 11.54 6.17 3.13
C TYR A 93 12.86 6.03 3.91
N GLN A 94 14.01 6.08 3.21
CA GLN A 94 15.32 6.02 3.84
C GLN A 94 15.56 7.22 4.77
N THR A 95 15.06 8.39 4.43
CA THR A 95 15.11 9.57 5.32
C THR A 95 14.40 9.29 6.63
N LEU A 96 13.22 8.65 6.58
CA LEU A 96 12.45 8.30 7.77
C LEU A 96 13.13 7.20 8.61
N ILE A 97 13.83 6.27 7.98
CA ILE A 97 14.66 5.28 8.68
C ILE A 97 15.85 5.95 9.34
N ASN A 98 16.56 6.82 8.65
CA ASN A 98 17.72 7.54 9.16
C ASN A 98 17.37 8.44 10.36
N GLU A 99 16.13 8.96 10.41
CA GLU A 99 15.59 9.70 11.56
C GLU A 99 15.06 8.79 12.69
N GLY A 100 15.09 7.47 12.52
CA GLY A 100 14.57 6.51 13.49
C GLY A 100 13.03 6.48 13.57
N LEU A 101 12.32 7.00 12.58
CA LEU A 101 10.87 7.07 12.53
C LEU A 101 10.23 5.82 11.90
N LEU A 102 11.01 5.05 11.15
CA LEU A 102 10.64 3.74 10.63
C LEU A 102 11.69 2.70 11.04
N PRO A 103 11.29 1.43 11.19
CA PRO A 103 12.22 0.34 11.49
C PRO A 103 13.30 0.18 10.40
N VAL A 104 14.52 -0.16 10.79
CA VAL A 104 15.65 -0.40 9.85
C VAL A 104 15.36 -1.58 8.91
N SER A 105 14.52 -2.52 9.32
CA SER A 105 14.09 -3.65 8.49
C SER A 105 13.10 -3.27 7.39
N TYR A 106 12.65 -2.02 7.34
CA TYR A 106 11.69 -1.56 6.34
C TYR A 106 12.35 -1.46 4.95
N THR A 107 11.83 -2.19 3.98
CA THR A 107 12.43 -2.29 2.63
C THR A 107 12.00 -1.17 1.67
N GLY A 108 11.03 -0.34 2.07
CA GLY A 108 10.47 0.71 1.22
C GLY A 108 9.59 0.22 0.08
N ILE A 109 9.29 -1.07 0.06
CA ILE A 109 8.44 -1.71 -0.97
C ILE A 109 7.24 -2.36 -0.27
N ASN A 110 6.05 -2.14 -0.81
CA ASN A 110 4.83 -2.76 -0.30
C ASN A 110 4.56 -4.14 -0.94
N ALA A 111 3.54 -4.82 -0.45
CA ALA A 111 3.13 -6.13 -0.94
C ALA A 111 2.73 -6.14 -2.43
N ASN A 112 2.36 -4.98 -2.99
CA ASN A 112 2.10 -4.79 -4.42
C ASN A 112 3.36 -4.43 -5.22
N LYS A 113 4.57 -4.61 -4.66
CA LYS A 113 5.85 -4.27 -5.29
C LYS A 113 6.01 -2.80 -5.70
N SER A 114 5.23 -1.91 -5.11
CA SER A 114 5.30 -0.46 -5.30
C SER A 114 6.15 0.16 -4.21
N SER A 115 6.97 1.13 -4.56
CA SER A 115 7.68 1.98 -3.60
C SER A 115 6.84 3.19 -3.21
N TYR A 116 7.37 4.00 -2.30
CA TYR A 116 6.69 5.19 -1.81
C TYR A 116 7.47 6.45 -2.17
N LYS A 117 6.72 7.50 -2.50
CA LYS A 117 7.22 8.85 -2.69
C LYS A 117 6.55 9.76 -1.67
N VAL A 118 7.34 10.60 -1.01
CA VAL A 118 6.85 11.53 0.00
C VAL A 118 7.17 12.95 -0.43
N LEU A 119 6.13 13.75 -0.59
CA LEU A 119 6.22 15.16 -0.94
C LEU A 119 5.77 16.00 0.24
N LEU A 120 6.56 17.01 0.60
CA LEU A 120 6.29 17.96 1.66
C LEU A 120 6.10 19.33 1.02
N LYS A 121 4.90 19.88 1.10
CA LYS A 121 4.57 21.18 0.51
C LYS A 121 4.55 22.25 1.61
N ARG A 122 5.33 23.31 1.40
CA ARG A 122 5.25 24.50 2.22
C ARG A 122 4.18 25.45 1.68
N SER A 123 3.35 25.98 2.55
CA SER A 123 2.33 27.00 2.26
C SER A 123 2.32 28.05 3.37
N GLY A 124 1.60 29.17 3.15
CA GLY A 124 1.56 30.29 4.07
C GLY A 124 2.65 31.33 3.80
N ILE A 125 2.76 32.30 4.70
CA ILE A 125 3.70 33.42 4.65
C ILE A 125 4.51 33.46 5.94
N ALA A 126 5.74 33.98 5.84
CA ALA A 126 6.64 34.12 7.00
C ALA A 126 5.99 34.98 8.10
N PRO A 127 6.14 34.63 9.37
CA PRO A 127 6.82 33.46 9.91
C PRO A 127 5.94 32.21 10.01
N ASN A 128 4.66 32.30 9.65
CA ASN A 128 3.64 31.27 9.91
C ASN A 128 3.49 30.33 8.69
N TYR A 129 4.48 29.47 8.48
CA TYR A 129 4.41 28.45 7.44
C TYR A 129 3.65 27.21 7.90
N VAL A 130 2.89 26.59 6.98
CA VAL A 130 2.25 25.30 7.16
C VAL A 130 2.93 24.30 6.22
N ILE A 131 3.32 23.16 6.75
CA ILE A 131 3.92 22.06 5.97
C ILE A 131 2.92 20.92 5.90
N ASN A 132 2.51 20.59 4.67
CA ASN A 132 1.62 19.46 4.41
C ASN A 132 2.42 18.33 3.78
N GLY A 133 2.22 17.09 4.26
CA GLY A 133 2.83 15.88 3.74
C GLY A 133 1.86 15.12 2.83
N LEU A 134 2.37 14.62 1.70
CA LEU A 134 1.66 13.69 0.82
C LEU A 134 2.52 12.44 0.61
N VAL A 135 1.99 11.30 0.99
CA VAL A 135 2.58 9.99 0.73
C VAL A 135 1.83 9.33 -0.42
N MET A 136 2.54 8.88 -1.44
CA MET A 136 1.93 8.19 -2.57
C MET A 136 2.73 6.94 -2.96
N THR A 137 2.04 5.96 -3.53
CA THR A 137 2.67 4.79 -4.16
C THR A 137 3.11 5.16 -5.57
N THR A 138 4.24 4.59 -6.02
CA THR A 138 4.85 4.93 -7.32
C THR A 138 4.39 4.04 -8.47
N ALA A 139 3.83 2.86 -8.18
CA ALA A 139 3.34 1.93 -9.19
C ALA A 139 1.82 1.79 -9.14
N ILE A 140 1.22 1.62 -10.30
CA ILE A 140 -0.20 1.33 -10.47
C ILE A 140 -0.47 -0.12 -10.04
N TRP A 141 -1.57 -0.36 -9.34
CA TRP A 141 -2.03 -1.71 -9.04
C TRP A 141 -2.68 -2.31 -10.29
N ASN A 142 -1.92 -3.13 -10.98
CA ASN A 142 -2.32 -3.73 -12.24
C ASN A 142 -2.23 -5.26 -12.14
N GLU A 143 -3.29 -5.95 -12.58
CA GLU A 143 -3.32 -7.40 -12.69
C GLU A 143 -3.96 -7.80 -14.02
N GLY A 144 -3.25 -8.62 -14.80
CA GLY A 144 -3.73 -9.05 -16.11
C GLY A 144 -4.01 -7.91 -17.10
N GLY A 145 -3.29 -6.78 -17.01
CA GLY A 145 -3.47 -5.61 -17.86
C GLY A 145 -4.63 -4.69 -17.45
N LYS A 146 -5.30 -4.98 -16.33
CA LYS A 146 -6.39 -4.14 -15.80
C LYS A 146 -6.00 -3.51 -14.48
N VAL A 147 -6.31 -2.21 -14.33
CA VAL A 147 -6.11 -1.51 -13.06
C VAL A 147 -7.16 -1.97 -12.05
N ARG A 148 -6.70 -2.39 -10.87
CA ARG A 148 -7.53 -2.93 -9.79
C ARG A 148 -7.96 -1.79 -8.84
N TYR A 149 -8.91 -0.97 -9.31
CA TYR A 149 -9.49 0.11 -8.49
C TYR A 149 -10.23 -0.39 -7.25
N ASP A 150 -10.76 -1.61 -7.30
CA ASP A 150 -11.38 -2.31 -6.18
C ASP A 150 -10.40 -2.50 -5.01
N LEU A 151 -9.18 -2.96 -5.30
CA LEU A 151 -8.11 -3.14 -4.30
C LEU A 151 -7.54 -1.81 -3.83
N LEU A 152 -7.41 -0.82 -4.73
CA LEU A 152 -7.02 0.54 -4.35
C LEU A 152 -8.02 1.15 -3.37
N GLY A 153 -9.34 0.96 -3.59
CA GLY A 153 -10.38 1.39 -2.66
C GLY A 153 -10.27 0.71 -1.28
N LYS A 154 -9.94 -0.58 -1.23
CA LYS A 154 -9.69 -1.30 0.03
C LYS A 154 -8.45 -0.77 0.75
N ALA A 155 -7.37 -0.54 0.02
CA ALA A 155 -6.16 0.05 0.57
C ALA A 155 -6.42 1.46 1.13
N MET A 156 -7.18 2.30 0.40
CA MET A 156 -7.61 3.61 0.85
C MET A 156 -8.41 3.54 2.16
N GLN A 157 -9.41 2.66 2.23
CA GLN A 157 -10.20 2.46 3.46
C GLN A 157 -9.31 2.07 4.66
N SER A 158 -8.33 1.20 4.44
CA SER A 158 -7.40 0.77 5.48
C SER A 158 -6.39 1.86 5.87
N ALA A 159 -6.01 2.73 4.93
CA ALA A 159 -5.11 3.85 5.19
C ALA A 159 -5.75 4.94 6.07
N GLY A 160 -7.06 5.12 6.00
CA GLY A 160 -7.82 6.02 6.87
C GLY A 160 -8.45 7.21 6.13
N ILE A 161 -9.02 8.14 6.92
CA ILE A 161 -9.87 9.22 6.41
C ILE A 161 -9.12 10.23 5.54
N ASP A 162 -7.83 10.42 5.77
CA ASP A 162 -6.98 11.38 5.02
C ASP A 162 -6.35 10.74 3.78
N SER A 163 -6.89 9.62 3.33
CA SER A 163 -6.37 8.88 2.18
C SER A 163 -7.23 9.07 0.93
N GLY A 164 -6.60 8.93 -0.23
CA GLY A 164 -7.27 9.01 -1.52
C GLY A 164 -6.70 8.00 -2.51
N MET A 165 -7.40 7.81 -3.62
CA MET A 165 -6.95 6.95 -4.70
C MET A 165 -7.09 7.63 -6.06
N THR A 166 -6.33 7.20 -7.05
CA THR A 166 -6.53 7.62 -8.44
C THR A 166 -7.67 6.81 -9.06
N ARG A 167 -8.62 7.49 -9.71
CA ARG A 167 -9.72 6.87 -10.49
C ARG A 167 -9.34 6.64 -11.94
N SER A 168 -8.40 7.44 -12.42
CA SER A 168 -7.81 7.32 -13.75
C SER A 168 -6.40 7.94 -13.71
N PRO A 169 -5.57 7.81 -14.75
CA PRO A 169 -4.25 8.46 -14.78
C PRO A 169 -4.27 9.98 -14.53
N THR A 170 -5.41 10.63 -14.75
CA THR A 170 -5.57 12.09 -14.65
C THR A 170 -6.50 12.56 -13.54
N VAL A 171 -7.17 11.63 -12.83
CA VAL A 171 -8.17 11.98 -11.80
C VAL A 171 -7.86 11.26 -10.49
N ALA A 172 -7.68 12.02 -9.43
CA ALA A 172 -7.59 11.53 -8.06
C ALA A 172 -8.90 11.79 -7.31
N SER A 173 -9.25 10.90 -6.38
CA SER A 173 -10.39 11.05 -5.46
C SER A 173 -10.03 10.52 -4.08
N GLY A 174 -10.49 11.17 -3.05
CA GLY A 174 -10.36 10.79 -1.66
C GLY A 174 -11.52 11.34 -0.87
#